data_9b456e5510fc02a409df09ac7b4a1d05
#
_entry.id   9b456e5510fc02a409df09ac7b4a1d05
#
_cell.length_a   1.000
_cell.length_b   1.000
_cell.length_c   1.000
_cell.angle_alpha   90.00
_cell.angle_beta   90.00
_cell.angle_gamma   90.00
#
_symmetry.space_group_name_H-M   'P 1'
#
loop_
_entity.id
_entity.type
_entity.pdbx_description
1 polymer ?
#
loop_
_entity_poly.entity_id
_entity_poly.type
_entity_poly.pdbx_seq_one_letter_code
_entity_poly.pdbx_strand_id
1 'polypeptide(L)'
;PYIDRLELYFYPDAEAVLDARDRGEIMGIGRVLPRHIATVQQDPDLTLYSAPLSGYNVVFLNLDRAIFQDRLVRQAMMWALDRQALVDEILQGQGMVIDSPILPQSWAYNEGVPAYTQDVRKARTLLEQAGWFDDDGDGVRERGDLKLEFRLATNVDDASRVAMVDMIS
;
A
#
# COMPACT_ATOMS: atom_id res chain seq x y z
N PRO A 1 18.12 -26.47 -22.49
CA PRO A 1 18.15 -25.64 -21.26
C PRO A 1 19.44 -24.84 -21.24
N TYR A 2 19.39 -23.62 -20.72
CA TYR A 2 20.55 -22.72 -20.66
C TYR A 2 21.19 -22.75 -19.27
N ILE A 3 20.58 -23.43 -18.31
CA ILE A 3 21.04 -23.55 -16.92
C ILE A 3 21.05 -25.06 -16.57
N ASP A 4 22.22 -25.56 -16.22
CA ASP A 4 22.39 -26.98 -15.84
C ASP A 4 22.16 -27.20 -14.34
N ARG A 5 22.43 -26.18 -13.51
CA ARG A 5 22.31 -26.25 -12.06
C ARG A 5 21.88 -24.90 -11.48
N LEU A 6 20.85 -24.92 -10.64
CA LEU A 6 20.42 -23.80 -9.81
C LEU A 6 20.55 -24.19 -8.34
N GLU A 7 21.28 -23.40 -7.57
CA GLU A 7 21.43 -23.58 -6.13
C GLU A 7 20.70 -22.47 -5.40
N LEU A 8 19.87 -22.81 -4.43
CA LEU A 8 19.13 -21.87 -3.61
C LEU A 8 19.66 -21.93 -2.17
N TYR A 9 20.10 -20.78 -1.68
CA TYR A 9 20.57 -20.60 -0.32
C TYR A 9 19.55 -19.81 0.48
N PHE A 10 19.30 -20.20 1.72
CA PHE A 10 18.35 -19.56 2.61
C PHE A 10 19.08 -18.85 3.74
N TYR A 11 18.76 -17.61 3.99
CA TYR A 11 19.35 -16.74 4.99
C TYR A 11 18.29 -16.27 5.98
N PRO A 12 18.65 -15.92 7.22
CA PRO A 12 17.69 -15.54 8.25
C PRO A 12 16.95 -14.21 7.96
N ASP A 13 17.64 -13.28 7.29
CA ASP A 13 17.11 -11.95 6.98
C ASP A 13 17.72 -11.37 5.70
N ALA A 14 17.24 -10.18 5.31
CA ALA A 14 17.65 -9.55 4.07
C ALA A 14 19.08 -8.99 4.13
N GLU A 15 19.55 -8.57 5.29
CA GLU A 15 20.91 -8.10 5.52
C GLU A 15 21.90 -9.23 5.29
N ALA A 16 21.64 -10.42 5.86
CA ALA A 16 22.48 -11.59 5.65
C ALA A 16 22.56 -12.01 4.16
N VAL A 17 21.50 -11.79 3.39
CA VAL A 17 21.51 -12.03 1.93
C VAL A 17 22.45 -11.05 1.23
N LEU A 18 22.38 -9.75 1.55
CA LEU A 18 23.24 -8.71 0.98
C LEU A 18 24.71 -8.97 1.32
N ASP A 19 25.01 -9.28 2.59
CA ASP A 19 26.35 -9.65 3.05
C ASP A 19 26.91 -10.88 2.32
N ALA A 20 26.10 -11.91 2.10
CA ALA A 20 26.51 -13.11 1.37
C ALA A 20 26.83 -12.80 -0.10
N ARG A 21 26.06 -11.89 -0.70
CA ARG A 21 26.35 -11.41 -2.05
C ARG A 21 27.67 -10.64 -2.09
N ASP A 22 27.91 -9.73 -1.13
CA ASP A 22 29.14 -8.95 -1.07
C ASP A 22 30.40 -9.79 -0.84
N ARG A 23 30.23 -10.92 -0.16
CA ARG A 23 31.29 -11.95 -0.04
C ARG A 23 31.43 -12.84 -1.28
N GLY A 24 30.58 -12.67 -2.30
CA GLY A 24 30.60 -13.50 -3.52
C GLY A 24 30.08 -14.93 -3.34
N GLU A 25 29.35 -15.20 -2.25
CA GLU A 25 28.76 -16.52 -1.98
C GLU A 25 27.55 -16.83 -2.87
N ILE A 26 26.83 -15.78 -3.29
CA ILE A 26 25.66 -15.86 -4.18
C ILE A 26 25.76 -14.84 -5.31
N MET A 27 25.16 -15.19 -6.46
CA MET A 27 25.17 -14.33 -7.67
C MET A 27 23.86 -13.56 -7.87
N GLY A 28 22.80 -13.91 -7.15
CA GLY A 28 21.49 -13.30 -7.31
C GLY A 28 20.67 -13.32 -6.03
N ILE A 29 19.79 -12.36 -5.90
CA ILE A 29 18.89 -12.18 -4.75
C ILE A 29 17.45 -12.37 -5.22
N GLY A 30 16.75 -13.36 -4.68
CA GLY A 30 15.39 -13.72 -5.11
C GLY A 30 14.31 -12.70 -4.71
N ARG A 31 14.55 -11.91 -3.65
CA ARG A 31 13.63 -10.87 -3.18
C ARG A 31 14.40 -9.72 -2.57
N VAL A 32 14.23 -8.55 -3.15
CA VAL A 32 14.75 -7.28 -2.60
C VAL A 32 13.61 -6.58 -1.87
N LEU A 33 13.82 -6.23 -0.61
CA LEU A 33 12.85 -5.45 0.16
C LEU A 33 12.87 -3.98 -0.29
N PRO A 34 11.76 -3.24 -0.20
CA PRO A 34 11.69 -1.83 -0.64
C PRO A 34 12.83 -0.98 -0.09
N ARG A 35 13.18 -1.09 1.18
CA ARG A 35 14.27 -0.33 1.81
C ARG A 35 15.67 -0.57 1.22
N HIS A 36 15.87 -1.67 0.49
CA HIS A 36 17.15 -2.02 -0.13
C HIS A 36 17.20 -1.76 -1.64
N ILE A 37 16.10 -1.31 -2.24
CA ILE A 37 16.01 -1.08 -3.69
C ILE A 37 17.04 -0.03 -4.13
N ALA A 38 17.13 1.08 -3.41
CA ALA A 38 18.10 2.13 -3.74
C ALA A 38 19.55 1.63 -3.68
N THR A 39 19.89 0.80 -2.70
CA THR A 39 21.23 0.18 -2.57
C THR A 39 21.52 -0.72 -3.78
N VAL A 40 20.55 -1.58 -4.14
CA VAL A 40 20.70 -2.49 -5.29
C VAL A 40 20.80 -1.73 -6.62
N GLN A 41 20.05 -0.65 -6.78
CA GLN A 41 20.09 0.17 -8.01
C GLN A 41 21.37 0.97 -8.18
N GLN A 42 22.05 1.32 -7.08
CA GLN A 42 23.33 2.02 -7.11
C GLN A 42 24.52 1.10 -7.33
N ASP A 43 24.35 -0.20 -7.20
CA ASP A 43 25.41 -1.19 -7.41
C ASP A 43 25.56 -1.48 -8.92
N PRO A 44 26.72 -1.18 -9.54
CA PRO A 44 26.92 -1.38 -10.97
C PRO A 44 26.94 -2.85 -11.40
N ASP A 45 27.16 -3.77 -10.45
CA ASP A 45 27.23 -5.21 -10.72
C ASP A 45 25.87 -5.89 -10.58
N LEU A 46 24.81 -5.15 -10.19
CA LEU A 46 23.47 -5.67 -10.02
C LEU A 46 22.47 -5.08 -11.04
N THR A 47 21.58 -5.93 -11.49
CA THR A 47 20.41 -5.52 -12.28
C THR A 47 19.14 -5.91 -11.54
N LEU A 48 18.31 -4.90 -11.24
CA LEU A 48 17.02 -5.12 -10.59
C LEU A 48 15.98 -5.51 -11.65
N TYR A 49 15.41 -6.70 -11.49
CA TYR A 49 14.25 -7.15 -12.27
C TYR A 49 13.01 -7.11 -11.39
N SER A 50 11.98 -6.38 -11.84
CA SER A 50 10.69 -6.32 -11.17
C SER A 50 9.62 -7.00 -12.00
N ALA A 51 8.78 -7.78 -11.32
CA ALA A 51 7.60 -8.38 -11.92
C ALA A 51 6.38 -8.12 -11.03
N PRO A 52 5.21 -7.79 -11.62
CA PRO A 52 3.98 -7.67 -10.85
C PRO A 52 3.63 -8.97 -10.14
N LEU A 53 3.42 -8.91 -8.84
CA LEU A 53 2.86 -10.02 -8.07
C LEU A 53 1.34 -9.96 -8.10
N SER A 54 0.70 -11.14 -8.10
CA SER A 54 -0.76 -11.25 -8.00
C SER A 54 -1.24 -11.03 -6.57
N GLY A 55 -0.95 -9.85 -6.01
CA GLY A 55 -1.33 -9.48 -4.66
C GLY A 55 -1.53 -7.97 -4.54
N TYR A 56 -2.31 -7.55 -3.55
CA TYR A 56 -2.54 -6.14 -3.25
C TYR A 56 -2.73 -5.91 -1.76
N ASN A 57 -2.47 -4.69 -1.32
CA ASN A 57 -2.83 -4.23 0.02
C ASN A 57 -4.25 -3.66 0.00
N VAL A 58 -5.03 -4.00 1.01
CA VAL A 58 -6.43 -3.59 1.13
C VAL A 58 -6.75 -3.22 2.57
N VAL A 59 -7.60 -2.21 2.73
CA VAL A 59 -8.20 -1.85 4.02
C VAL A 59 -9.61 -2.42 4.07
N PHE A 60 -9.88 -3.28 5.06
CA PHE A 60 -11.22 -3.79 5.33
C PHE A 60 -11.93 -2.86 6.31
N LEU A 61 -13.11 -2.38 5.95
CA LEU A 61 -13.95 -1.55 6.80
C LEU A 61 -15.01 -2.43 7.47
N ASN A 62 -15.13 -2.33 8.80
CA ASN A 62 -16.19 -3.03 9.54
C ASN A 62 -17.52 -2.29 9.34
N LEU A 63 -18.37 -2.81 8.46
CA LEU A 63 -19.67 -2.21 8.13
C LEU A 63 -20.72 -2.32 9.25
N ASP A 64 -20.46 -3.06 10.32
CA ASP A 64 -21.30 -3.03 11.53
C ASP A 64 -21.10 -1.75 12.33
N ARG A 65 -20.02 -1.02 12.10
CA ARG A 65 -19.78 0.30 12.70
C ARG A 65 -20.58 1.37 11.95
N ALA A 66 -21.39 2.12 12.68
CA ALA A 66 -22.27 3.16 12.12
C ALA A 66 -21.55 4.16 11.19
N ILE A 67 -20.30 4.52 11.52
CA ILE A 67 -19.48 5.44 10.73
C ILE A 67 -19.17 4.92 9.31
N PHE A 68 -19.12 3.59 9.12
CA PHE A 68 -18.79 2.99 7.81
C PHE A 68 -20.01 2.50 7.04
N GLN A 69 -21.23 2.56 7.59
CA GLN A 69 -22.45 2.15 6.89
C GLN A 69 -22.78 3.07 5.73
N ASP A 70 -22.48 4.37 5.86
CA ASP A 70 -22.71 5.34 4.79
C ASP A 70 -21.68 5.18 3.66
N ARG A 71 -22.18 5.05 2.45
CA ARG A 71 -21.34 4.95 1.24
C ARG A 71 -20.52 6.23 1.01
N LEU A 72 -21.08 7.40 1.33
CA LEU A 72 -20.40 8.68 1.13
C LEU A 72 -19.15 8.78 2.01
N VAL A 73 -19.23 8.28 3.25
CA VAL A 73 -18.05 8.22 4.15
C VAL A 73 -16.97 7.35 3.55
N ARG A 74 -17.30 6.15 3.09
CA ARG A 74 -16.32 5.25 2.48
C ARG A 74 -15.71 5.83 1.20
N GLN A 75 -16.50 6.52 0.38
CA GLN A 75 -16.00 7.23 -0.80
C GLN A 75 -15.13 8.42 -0.42
N ALA A 76 -15.49 9.17 0.62
CA ALA A 76 -14.67 10.26 1.12
C ALA A 76 -13.28 9.78 1.56
N MET A 77 -13.18 8.65 2.26
CA MET A 77 -11.90 8.05 2.63
C MET A 77 -11.06 7.74 1.39
N MET A 78 -11.66 7.21 0.33
CA MET A 78 -10.93 6.93 -0.92
C MET A 78 -10.42 8.21 -1.60
N TRP A 79 -11.18 9.30 -1.57
CA TRP A 79 -10.76 10.58 -2.13
C TRP A 79 -9.76 11.34 -1.24
N ALA A 80 -9.74 11.08 0.06
CA ALA A 80 -8.78 11.70 0.98
C ALA A 80 -7.38 11.11 0.86
N LEU A 81 -7.27 9.82 0.52
CA LEU A 81 -6.03 9.07 0.57
C LEU A 81 -5.16 9.31 -0.67
N ASP A 82 -3.90 9.70 -0.44
CA ASP A 82 -2.88 9.74 -1.49
C ASP A 82 -2.27 8.35 -1.68
N ARG A 83 -2.91 7.55 -2.52
CA ARG A 83 -2.47 6.18 -2.80
C ARG A 83 -1.20 6.12 -3.65
N GLN A 84 -0.95 7.17 -4.45
CA GLN A 84 0.28 7.25 -5.23
C GLN A 84 1.48 7.50 -4.33
N ALA A 85 1.36 8.40 -3.35
CA ALA A 85 2.41 8.62 -2.36
C ALA A 85 2.75 7.34 -1.57
N LEU A 86 1.77 6.51 -1.22
CA LEU A 86 2.02 5.21 -0.60
C LEU A 86 2.89 4.30 -1.48
N VAL A 87 2.65 4.29 -2.80
CA VAL A 87 3.47 3.52 -3.75
C VAL A 87 4.88 4.10 -3.87
N ASP A 88 4.98 5.40 -4.01
CA ASP A 88 6.26 6.07 -4.30
C ASP A 88 7.18 6.06 -3.08
N GLU A 89 6.67 6.39 -1.89
CA GLU A 89 7.49 6.56 -0.69
C GLU A 89 7.76 5.23 0.03
N ILE A 90 6.74 4.36 0.15
CA ILE A 90 6.88 3.12 0.93
C ILE A 90 7.33 1.96 0.07
N LEU A 91 6.81 1.84 -1.15
CA LEU A 91 7.17 0.76 -2.06
C LEU A 91 8.29 1.16 -3.04
N GLN A 92 8.83 2.38 -2.93
CA GLN A 92 9.91 2.88 -3.81
C GLN A 92 9.53 2.73 -5.31
N GLY A 93 8.27 3.01 -5.64
CA GLY A 93 7.74 2.85 -7.00
C GLY A 93 7.53 1.41 -7.45
N GLN A 94 7.77 0.40 -6.60
CA GLN A 94 7.60 -1.02 -6.95
C GLN A 94 6.15 -1.48 -6.73
N GLY A 95 5.21 -0.77 -7.29
CA GLY A 95 3.79 -1.06 -7.18
C GLY A 95 2.97 -0.22 -8.15
N MET A 96 1.67 -0.42 -8.11
CA MET A 96 0.72 0.40 -8.85
C MET A 96 -0.54 0.63 -8.02
N VAL A 97 -1.15 1.78 -8.20
CA VAL A 97 -2.48 2.04 -7.65
C VAL A 97 -3.51 1.23 -8.43
N ILE A 98 -4.41 0.56 -7.73
CA ILE A 98 -5.50 -0.20 -8.33
C ILE A 98 -6.85 0.28 -7.79
N ASP A 99 -7.87 0.25 -8.63
CA ASP A 99 -9.24 0.67 -8.29
C ASP A 99 -10.23 -0.51 -8.28
N SER A 100 -9.72 -1.72 -8.46
CA SER A 100 -10.51 -2.96 -8.51
C SER A 100 -9.77 -4.09 -7.78
N PRO A 101 -10.49 -5.02 -7.12
CA PRO A 101 -9.89 -6.24 -6.60
C PRO A 101 -9.45 -7.21 -7.71
N ILE A 102 -9.88 -6.96 -8.95
CA ILE A 102 -9.43 -7.71 -10.13
C ILE A 102 -8.26 -6.94 -10.73
N LEU A 103 -7.09 -7.56 -10.71
CA LEU A 103 -5.85 -6.92 -11.15
C LEU A 103 -5.82 -6.68 -12.67
N PRO A 104 -5.10 -5.66 -13.15
CA PRO A 104 -5.01 -5.33 -14.58
C PRO A 104 -4.55 -6.48 -15.49
N GLN A 105 -3.76 -7.42 -14.96
CA GLN A 105 -3.28 -8.59 -15.71
C GLN A 105 -4.35 -9.69 -15.85
N SER A 106 -5.47 -9.57 -15.15
CA SER A 106 -6.55 -10.57 -15.21
C SER A 106 -7.39 -10.37 -16.47
N TRP A 107 -7.82 -11.47 -17.08
CA TRP A 107 -8.77 -11.46 -18.18
C TRP A 107 -10.14 -10.87 -17.80
N ALA A 108 -10.47 -10.83 -16.50
CA ALA A 108 -11.72 -10.30 -15.98
C ALA A 108 -11.60 -8.83 -15.54
N TYR A 109 -10.46 -8.18 -15.81
CA TYR A 109 -10.26 -6.77 -15.48
C TYR A 109 -11.20 -5.87 -16.29
N ASN A 110 -11.83 -4.91 -15.62
CA ASN A 110 -12.70 -3.92 -16.25
C ASN A 110 -12.05 -2.54 -16.14
N GLU A 111 -11.60 -2.00 -17.27
CA GLU A 111 -11.01 -0.65 -17.37
C GLU A 111 -12.02 0.48 -17.10
N GLY A 112 -13.32 0.18 -17.15
CA GLY A 112 -14.40 1.13 -16.87
C GLY A 112 -14.68 1.36 -15.38
N VAL A 113 -13.92 0.77 -14.47
CA VAL A 113 -14.05 1.04 -13.02
C VAL A 113 -13.59 2.47 -12.74
N PRO A 114 -14.40 3.29 -12.05
CA PRO A 114 -14.01 4.65 -11.71
C PRO A 114 -12.74 4.68 -10.84
N ALA A 115 -11.76 5.44 -11.30
CA ALA A 115 -10.54 5.67 -10.53
C ALA A 115 -10.76 6.74 -9.45
N TYR A 116 -10.09 6.56 -8.32
CA TYR A 116 -10.05 7.53 -7.22
C TYR A 116 -8.65 8.15 -7.16
N THR A 117 -8.55 9.41 -7.57
CA THR A 117 -7.33 10.22 -7.38
C THR A 117 -7.54 11.12 -6.17
N GLN A 118 -6.52 11.35 -5.37
CA GLN A 118 -6.66 12.19 -4.19
C GLN A 118 -7.33 13.54 -4.51
N ASP A 119 -8.42 13.83 -3.80
CA ASP A 119 -9.11 15.12 -3.79
C ASP A 119 -9.72 15.35 -2.41
N VAL A 120 -8.95 16.01 -1.55
CA VAL A 120 -9.36 16.32 -0.17
C VAL A 120 -10.60 17.24 -0.12
N ARG A 121 -10.77 18.12 -1.11
CA ARG A 121 -11.98 18.99 -1.16
C ARG A 121 -13.22 18.15 -1.43
N LYS A 122 -13.12 17.23 -2.39
CA LYS A 122 -14.21 16.31 -2.69
C LYS A 122 -14.51 15.38 -1.51
N ALA A 123 -13.49 14.89 -0.82
CA ALA A 123 -13.65 14.11 0.39
C ALA A 123 -14.45 14.88 1.47
N ARG A 124 -14.08 16.13 1.72
CA ARG A 124 -14.80 17.00 2.67
C ARG A 124 -16.26 17.20 2.25
N THR A 125 -16.52 17.52 0.99
CA THR A 125 -17.87 17.69 0.47
C THR A 125 -18.73 16.44 0.65
N LEU A 126 -18.15 15.23 0.43
CA LEU A 126 -18.86 13.97 0.64
C LEU A 126 -19.19 13.73 2.13
N LEU A 127 -18.28 14.08 3.03
CA LEU A 127 -18.55 14.00 4.47
C LEU A 127 -19.64 14.96 4.90
N GLU A 128 -19.65 16.21 4.39
CA GLU A 128 -20.69 17.19 4.64
C GLU A 128 -22.05 16.73 4.11
N GLN A 129 -22.11 16.16 2.91
CA GLN A 129 -23.32 15.54 2.35
C GLN A 129 -23.83 14.37 3.19
N ALA A 130 -22.92 13.65 3.86
CA ALA A 130 -23.25 12.57 4.79
C ALA A 130 -23.61 13.08 6.21
N GLY A 131 -23.62 14.40 6.42
CA GLY A 131 -23.96 15.06 7.69
C GLY A 131 -22.84 15.04 8.72
N TRP A 132 -21.59 14.92 8.29
CA TRP A 132 -20.41 14.96 9.16
C TRP A 132 -19.75 16.33 9.11
N PHE A 133 -19.75 17.05 10.22
CA PHE A 133 -19.19 18.39 10.38
C PHE A 133 -18.23 18.42 11.55
N ASP A 134 -17.28 19.32 11.54
CA ASP A 134 -16.41 19.65 12.66
C ASP A 134 -17.05 20.87 13.34
N ASP A 135 -17.96 20.62 14.30
CA ASP A 135 -18.81 21.66 14.88
C ASP A 135 -18.09 22.43 16.00
N ASP A 136 -17.13 21.81 16.67
CA ASP A 136 -16.37 22.41 17.78
C ASP A 136 -14.95 22.88 17.38
N GLY A 137 -14.49 22.53 16.17
CA GLY A 137 -13.21 22.94 15.62
C GLY A 137 -12.01 22.16 16.16
N ASP A 138 -12.24 20.97 16.72
CA ASP A 138 -11.19 20.10 17.26
C ASP A 138 -10.46 19.28 16.17
N GLY A 139 -10.94 19.35 14.91
CA GLY A 139 -10.40 18.63 13.75
C GLY A 139 -11.02 17.27 13.54
N VAL A 140 -11.87 16.80 14.43
CA VAL A 140 -12.65 15.57 14.28
C VAL A 140 -14.07 15.95 13.83
N ARG A 141 -14.64 15.20 12.92
CA ARG A 141 -15.98 15.46 12.44
C ARG A 141 -17.02 14.67 13.23
N GLU A 142 -18.15 15.29 13.52
CA GLU A 142 -19.27 14.71 14.26
C GLU A 142 -20.51 14.58 13.37
N ARG A 143 -21.37 13.65 13.77
CA ARG A 143 -22.75 13.52 13.33
C ARG A 143 -23.65 13.15 14.52
N GLY A 144 -24.28 14.14 15.13
CA GLY A 144 -24.92 13.98 16.43
C GLY A 144 -23.91 13.58 17.50
N ASP A 145 -24.16 12.49 18.22
CA ASP A 145 -23.23 12.02 19.26
C ASP A 145 -22.09 11.14 18.74
N LEU A 146 -22.00 10.93 17.42
CA LEU A 146 -20.97 10.09 16.81
C LEU A 146 -19.79 10.92 16.37
N LYS A 147 -18.58 10.53 16.76
CA LYS A 147 -17.32 11.05 16.22
C LYS A 147 -16.81 10.17 15.08
N LEU A 148 -16.25 10.80 14.02
CA LEU A 148 -15.62 10.12 12.91
C LEU A 148 -14.19 9.72 13.29
N GLU A 149 -14.10 8.88 14.28
CA GLU A 149 -12.86 8.31 14.77
C GLU A 149 -12.87 6.80 14.66
N PHE A 150 -11.73 6.25 14.24
CA PHE A 150 -11.58 4.81 14.14
C PHE A 150 -10.11 4.41 14.32
N ARG A 151 -9.89 3.16 14.63
CA ARG A 151 -8.55 2.59 14.72
C ARG A 151 -8.26 1.79 13.46
N LEU A 152 -7.14 2.10 12.80
CA LEU A 152 -6.57 1.29 11.74
C LEU A 152 -5.57 0.30 12.36
N ALA A 153 -5.63 -0.97 11.97
CA ALA A 153 -4.76 -2.02 12.51
C ALA A 153 -4.14 -2.84 11.37
N THR A 154 -2.90 -3.25 11.57
CA THR A 154 -2.19 -4.19 10.68
C THR A 154 -1.35 -5.16 11.50
N ASN A 155 -0.82 -6.22 10.86
CA ASN A 155 0.15 -7.11 11.45
C ASN A 155 1.55 -6.43 11.47
N VAL A 156 2.32 -6.66 12.52
CA VAL A 156 3.65 -6.05 12.72
C VAL A 156 4.76 -6.72 11.90
N ASP A 157 4.49 -7.87 11.32
CA ASP A 157 5.50 -8.67 10.60
C ASP A 157 5.84 -8.10 9.21
N ASP A 158 5.05 -7.14 8.71
CA ASP A 158 5.26 -6.49 7.43
C ASP A 158 5.53 -4.99 7.65
N ALA A 159 6.80 -4.61 7.61
CA ALA A 159 7.23 -3.24 7.85
C ALA A 159 6.63 -2.24 6.83
N SER A 160 6.37 -2.67 5.59
CA SER A 160 5.75 -1.80 4.58
C SER A 160 4.30 -1.51 4.94
N ARG A 161 3.55 -2.49 5.46
CA ARG A 161 2.17 -2.28 5.92
C ARG A 161 2.11 -1.41 7.16
N VAL A 162 3.06 -1.56 8.09
CA VAL A 162 3.16 -0.68 9.25
C VAL A 162 3.38 0.76 8.79
N ALA A 163 4.37 1.00 7.92
CA ALA A 163 4.63 2.32 7.36
C ALA A 163 3.42 2.90 6.59
N MET A 164 2.65 2.07 5.86
CA MET A 164 1.41 2.50 5.21
C MET A 164 0.36 2.96 6.21
N VAL A 165 0.20 2.23 7.33
CA VAL A 165 -0.75 2.61 8.40
C VAL A 165 -0.34 3.92 9.03
N ASP A 166 0.95 4.12 9.35
CA ASP A 166 1.47 5.35 9.94
C ASP A 166 1.30 6.56 9.00
N MET A 167 1.45 6.36 7.68
CA MET A 167 1.27 7.42 6.68
C MET A 167 -0.21 7.80 6.47
N ILE A 168 -1.14 6.87 6.71
CA ILE A 168 -2.59 7.08 6.57
C ILE A 168 -3.19 7.75 7.82
N SER A 169 -2.56 7.57 8.98
CA SER A 169 -3.05 8.03 10.30
C SER A 169 -2.73 9.49 10.54
#